data_c451880deba918930571a385b9e650c9
#
_entry.id   c451880deba918930571a385b9e650c9
#
_cell.length_a   1.000
_cell.length_b   1.000
_cell.length_c   1.000
_cell.angle_alpha   90.00
_cell.angle_beta   90.00
_cell.angle_gamma   90.00
#
_symmetry.space_group_name_H-M   'P 1'
#
loop_
_entity.id
_entity.type
_entity.pdbx_description
1 polymer ?
#
loop_
_entity_poly.entity_id
_entity_poly.type
_entity_poly.pdbx_seq_one_letter_code
_entity_poly.pdbx_strand_id
1 'polypeptide(L)'
;QKGRLPYLLENLTCEGWTITADQSGSIVVDIWSDTYANFPATVADTIAGTEKPTLSTAQKNQDVSLSSFDTTLDAGNHLVWNVDSVTSVQRVEILLHCYRR
;
A
#
# COMPACT_ATOMS: atom_id res chain seq x y z
N GLN A 1 1.64 -4.21 12.84
CA GLN A 1 2.43 -5.02 11.91
C GLN A 1 2.75 -4.22 10.67
N LYS A 2 4.00 -4.26 10.25
CA LYS A 2 4.48 -3.45 9.13
C LYS A 2 5.30 -4.27 8.16
N GLY A 3 5.18 -3.97 6.87
CA GLY A 3 6.08 -4.42 5.84
C GLY A 3 6.82 -3.22 5.25
N ARG A 4 7.95 -3.45 4.66
CA ARG A 4 8.79 -2.39 4.09
C ARG A 4 9.43 -2.80 2.79
N LEU A 5 9.47 -1.87 1.85
CA LEU A 5 10.32 -1.93 0.68
C LEU A 5 11.33 -0.78 0.84
N PRO A 6 12.59 -1.08 1.14
CA PRO A 6 13.51 -0.05 1.64
C PRO A 6 14.00 0.94 0.59
N TYR A 7 13.83 0.63 -0.70
CA TYR A 7 14.38 1.50 -1.73
C TYR A 7 13.79 1.18 -3.10
N LEU A 8 13.28 2.20 -3.77
CA LEU A 8 12.79 2.08 -5.14
C LEU A 8 13.92 2.41 -6.10
N LEU A 9 14.14 1.55 -7.07
CA LEU A 9 15.21 1.72 -8.04
C LEU A 9 14.81 2.57 -9.24
N GLU A 10 13.51 2.80 -9.44
CA GLU A 10 12.98 3.47 -10.62
C GLU A 10 11.82 4.39 -10.24
N ASN A 11 11.58 5.40 -11.07
CA ASN A 11 10.39 6.22 -10.97
C ASN A 11 9.20 5.42 -11.49
N LEU A 12 8.13 5.35 -10.68
CA LEU A 12 6.95 4.56 -10.99
C LEU A 12 5.70 5.42 -10.95
N THR A 13 4.71 5.06 -11.77
CA THR A 13 3.35 5.57 -11.67
C THR A 13 2.43 4.40 -11.35
N CYS A 14 1.65 4.52 -10.29
CA CYS A 14 0.73 3.48 -9.86
C CYS A 14 -0.67 3.74 -10.39
N GLU A 15 -1.39 2.71 -10.80
CA GLU A 15 -2.75 2.82 -11.35
C GLU A 15 -3.78 2.05 -10.54
N GLY A 16 -3.37 1.27 -9.56
CA GLY A 16 -4.31 0.53 -8.76
C GLY A 16 -3.63 -0.35 -7.75
N TRP A 17 -4.46 -1.03 -6.96
CA TRP A 17 -3.98 -2.06 -6.04
C TRP A 17 -4.93 -3.24 -6.03
N THR A 18 -4.39 -4.39 -5.68
CA THR A 18 -5.14 -5.62 -5.44
C THR A 18 -4.72 -6.19 -4.11
N ILE A 19 -5.67 -6.60 -3.30
CA ILE A 19 -5.41 -7.25 -2.02
C ILE A 19 -6.13 -8.58 -1.97
N THR A 20 -5.42 -9.61 -1.53
CA THR A 20 -5.98 -10.95 -1.35
C THR A 20 -5.54 -11.49 0.00
N ALA A 21 -6.31 -12.41 0.54
CA ALA A 21 -6.05 -12.98 1.86
C ALA A 21 -6.23 -14.50 1.86
N ASP A 22 -5.66 -15.12 2.89
CA ASP A 22 -5.74 -16.57 3.09
C ASP A 22 -7.16 -17.03 3.45
N GLN A 23 -7.95 -16.13 4.03
CA GLN A 23 -9.33 -16.44 4.42
C GLN A 23 -10.17 -15.16 4.41
N SER A 24 -11.47 -15.32 4.41
CA SER A 24 -12.39 -14.18 4.47
C SER A 24 -12.24 -13.45 5.81
N GLY A 25 -12.16 -12.15 5.76
CA GLY A 25 -12.02 -11.31 6.94
C GLY A 25 -11.95 -9.84 6.57
N SER A 26 -11.52 -9.03 7.51
CA SER A 26 -11.45 -7.58 7.34
C SER A 26 -10.06 -7.09 7.68
N ILE A 27 -9.52 -6.22 6.84
CA ILE A 27 -8.22 -5.60 7.06
C ILE A 27 -8.18 -4.26 6.33
N VAL A 28 -7.53 -3.29 6.95
CA VAL A 28 -7.22 -1.99 6.31
C VAL A 28 -5.73 -1.79 6.38
N VAL A 29 -5.12 -1.54 5.24
CA VAL A 29 -3.68 -1.32 5.14
C VAL A 29 -3.43 0.08 4.60
N ASP A 30 -2.62 0.86 5.31
CA ASP A 30 -2.15 2.15 4.83
C ASP A 30 -0.79 1.99 4.17
N ILE A 31 -0.47 2.84 3.22
CA ILE A 31 0.81 2.82 2.54
C ILE A 31 1.47 4.17 2.73
N TRP A 32 2.68 4.16 3.24
CA TRP A 32 3.48 5.36 3.49
C TRP A 32 4.71 5.36 2.60
N SER A 33 5.11 6.53 2.15
CA SER A 33 6.32 6.69 1.34
C SER A 33 7.05 7.98 1.70
N ASP A 34 8.36 7.92 1.74
CA ASP A 34 9.21 9.09 1.93
C ASP A 34 10.61 8.79 1.37
N THR A 35 11.47 9.79 1.40
CA THR A 35 12.83 9.65 0.90
C THR A 35 13.66 8.76 1.82
N TYR A 36 14.77 8.25 1.31
CA TYR A 36 15.68 7.44 2.11
C TYR A 36 16.20 8.21 3.34
N ALA A 37 16.47 9.51 3.17
CA ALA A 37 16.97 10.36 4.26
C ALA A 37 15.96 10.49 5.40
N ASN A 38 14.66 10.39 5.11
CA ASN A 38 13.60 10.52 6.09
C ASN A 38 13.07 9.16 6.58
N PHE A 39 13.80 8.10 6.34
CA PHE A 39 13.44 6.77 6.85
C PHE A 39 13.47 6.74 8.39
N PRO A 40 12.51 6.10 9.07
CA PRO A 40 11.33 5.45 8.50
C PRO A 40 10.16 6.42 8.29
N ALA A 41 9.35 6.14 7.27
CA ALA A 41 8.12 6.89 7.02
C ALA A 41 7.15 6.72 8.20
N THR A 42 6.25 7.69 8.36
CA THR A 42 5.23 7.70 9.40
C THR A 42 3.85 7.88 8.79
N VAL A 43 2.81 7.89 9.64
CA VAL A 43 1.44 8.08 9.16
C VAL A 43 1.27 9.42 8.41
N ALA A 44 2.10 10.41 8.69
CA ALA A 44 2.06 11.68 7.96
C ALA A 44 2.49 11.53 6.50
N ASP A 45 3.15 10.44 6.16
CA ASP A 45 3.66 10.16 4.83
C ASP A 45 2.75 9.25 4.01
N THR A 46 1.48 9.14 4.39
CA THR A 46 0.52 8.29 3.66
C THR A 46 0.37 8.74 2.22
N ILE A 47 0.38 7.78 1.30
CA ILE A 47 0.12 8.02 -0.11
C ILE A 47 -1.26 7.49 -0.52
N ALA A 48 -1.91 6.71 0.34
CA ALA A 48 -3.17 6.07 0.00
C ALA A 48 -4.38 7.01 0.12
N GLY A 49 -4.31 8.02 0.96
CA GLY A 49 -5.45 8.91 1.17
C GLY A 49 -6.64 8.13 1.72
N THR A 50 -7.78 8.22 1.03
CA THR A 50 -8.99 7.47 1.39
C THR A 50 -9.09 6.13 0.66
N GLU A 51 -8.13 5.81 -0.18
CA GLU A 51 -8.15 4.60 -1.03
C GLU A 51 -7.20 3.52 -0.52
N LYS A 52 -7.21 3.29 0.77
CA LYS A 52 -6.35 2.27 1.39
C LYS A 52 -6.76 0.87 0.95
N PRO A 53 -5.79 -0.01 0.62
CA PRO A 53 -6.10 -1.42 0.38
C PRO A 53 -6.90 -2.00 1.53
N THR A 54 -8.11 -2.49 1.23
CA THR A 54 -9.09 -2.86 2.26
C THR A 54 -9.83 -4.14 1.86
N LEU A 55 -10.00 -5.04 2.83
CA LEU A 55 -10.95 -6.13 2.77
C LEU A 55 -12.03 -5.89 3.82
N SER A 56 -13.29 -6.09 3.44
CA SER A 56 -14.43 -5.97 4.34
C SER A 56 -15.24 -7.24 4.24
N THR A 57 -15.02 -8.17 5.19
CA THR A 57 -15.62 -9.49 5.21
C THR A 57 -15.49 -10.17 3.83
N ALA A 58 -14.26 -10.17 3.33
CA ALA A 58 -13.96 -10.65 1.98
C ALA A 58 -12.55 -11.24 1.93
N GLN A 59 -12.27 -11.96 0.84
CA GLN A 59 -10.96 -12.57 0.61
C GLN A 59 -10.17 -11.87 -0.47
N LYS A 60 -10.81 -11.00 -1.24
CA LYS A 60 -10.14 -10.22 -2.28
C LYS A 60 -10.84 -8.88 -2.49
N ASN A 61 -10.07 -7.90 -2.90
CA ASN A 61 -10.58 -6.60 -3.33
C ASN A 61 -9.57 -5.94 -4.27
N GLN A 62 -10.03 -4.96 -5.02
CA GLN A 62 -9.19 -4.29 -6.02
C GLN A 62 -9.73 -2.89 -6.27
N ASP A 63 -8.83 -1.93 -6.43
CA ASP A 63 -9.15 -0.58 -6.87
C ASP A 63 -8.23 -0.23 -8.03
N VAL A 64 -8.78 -0.03 -9.21
CA VAL A 64 -8.03 0.31 -10.43
C VAL A 64 -8.34 1.71 -10.93
N SER A 65 -8.99 2.53 -10.09
CA SER A 65 -9.38 3.90 -10.41
C SER A 65 -8.99 4.83 -9.26
N LEU A 66 -7.69 4.96 -9.00
CA LEU A 66 -7.18 5.75 -7.89
C LEU A 66 -7.41 7.24 -8.14
N SER A 67 -7.99 7.94 -7.16
CA SER A 67 -8.26 9.37 -7.24
C SER A 67 -7.66 10.17 -6.09
N SER A 68 -7.63 9.63 -4.87
CA SER A 68 -7.00 10.28 -3.71
C SER A 68 -5.62 9.72 -3.40
N PHE A 69 -5.25 8.62 -4.04
CA PHE A 69 -3.96 7.96 -3.86
C PHE A 69 -2.87 8.77 -4.59
N ASP A 70 -1.72 8.96 -3.93
CA ASP A 70 -0.57 9.55 -4.60
C ASP A 70 0.06 8.50 -5.50
N THR A 71 -0.20 8.61 -6.79
CA THR A 71 0.20 7.59 -7.77
C THR A 71 1.64 7.72 -8.24
N THR A 72 2.36 8.76 -7.81
CA THR A 72 3.73 9.01 -8.25
C THR A 72 4.71 8.56 -7.18
N LEU A 73 5.53 7.57 -7.51
CA LEU A 73 6.60 7.06 -6.64
C LEU A 73 7.94 7.35 -7.30
N ASP A 74 8.82 8.03 -6.56
CA ASP A 74 10.12 8.45 -7.07
C ASP A 74 11.21 7.44 -6.69
N ALA A 75 12.19 7.26 -7.59
CA ALA A 75 13.37 6.45 -7.29
C ALA A 75 14.08 7.01 -6.05
N GLY A 76 14.55 6.11 -5.20
CA GLY A 76 15.19 6.49 -3.95
C GLY A 76 14.25 6.57 -2.76
N ASN A 77 12.94 6.59 -3.00
CA ASN A 77 11.97 6.55 -1.91
C ASN A 77 11.82 5.12 -1.39
N HIS A 78 11.37 4.99 -0.15
CA HIS A 78 11.01 3.70 0.43
C HIS A 78 9.50 3.62 0.62
N LEU A 79 8.97 2.41 0.77
CA LEU A 79 7.57 2.15 1.05
C LEU A 79 7.42 1.42 2.37
N VAL A 80 6.40 1.81 3.13
CA VAL A 80 5.98 1.12 4.34
C VAL A 80 4.49 0.84 4.20
N TRP A 81 4.06 -0.40 4.49
CA TRP A 81 2.64 -0.67 4.61
C TRP A 81 2.34 -1.00 6.06
N ASN A 82 1.34 -0.32 6.58
CA ASN A 82 0.94 -0.40 7.96
C ASN A 82 -0.45 -1.00 8.07
N VAL A 83 -0.61 -2.02 8.89
CA VAL A 83 -1.91 -2.61 9.14
C VAL A 83 -2.64 -1.75 10.15
N ASP A 84 -3.62 -0.97 9.68
CA ASP A 84 -4.41 -0.07 10.53
C ASP A 84 -5.40 -0.85 11.38
N SER A 85 -6.00 -1.91 10.81
CA SER A 85 -6.91 -2.79 11.52
C SER A 85 -6.95 -4.15 10.85
N VAL A 86 -7.24 -5.20 11.61
CA VAL A 86 -7.33 -6.54 11.07
C VAL A 86 -8.28 -7.39 11.92
N THR A 87 -9.10 -8.21 11.24
CA THR A 87 -9.99 -9.19 11.89
C THR A 87 -10.04 -10.45 11.04
N SER A 88 -9.71 -11.59 11.64
CA SER A 88 -9.80 -12.94 11.06
C SER A 88 -8.81 -13.25 9.94
N VAL A 89 -8.12 -12.28 9.39
CA VAL A 89 -7.14 -12.48 8.33
C VAL A 89 -5.77 -12.70 8.97
N GLN A 90 -5.03 -13.71 8.50
CA GLN A 90 -3.68 -14.02 8.99
C GLN A 90 -2.60 -13.65 8.00
N ARG A 91 -2.90 -13.77 6.69
CA ARG A 91 -1.95 -13.47 5.63
C ARG A 91 -2.64 -12.68 4.54
N VAL A 92 -1.97 -11.64 4.07
CA VAL A 92 -2.45 -10.87 2.92
C VAL A 92 -1.31 -10.66 1.93
N GLU A 93 -1.69 -10.58 0.67
CA GLU A 93 -0.80 -10.11 -0.39
C GLU A 93 -1.38 -8.82 -0.95
N ILE A 94 -0.51 -7.83 -1.13
CA ILE A 94 -0.89 -6.56 -1.71
C ILE A 94 -0.02 -6.33 -2.93
N LEU A 95 -0.66 -6.09 -4.06
CA LEU A 95 0.00 -5.79 -5.32
C LEU A 95 -0.35 -4.37 -5.72
N LEU A 96 0.66 -3.53 -5.88
CA LEU A 96 0.49 -2.21 -6.50
C LEU A 96 0.71 -2.37 -7.99
N HIS A 97 -0.29 -1.93 -8.77
CA HIS A 97 -0.21 -1.97 -10.23
C HIS A 97 0.51 -0.72 -10.69
N CYS A 98 1.79 -0.82 -11.00
CA CYS A 98 2.61 0.32 -11.36
C CYS A 98 3.33 0.07 -12.67
N TYR A 99 3.69 1.15 -13.35
CA TYR A 99 4.54 1.07 -14.53
C TYR A 99 5.65 2.11 -14.41
N ARG A 100 6.75 1.85 -15.11
CA ARG A 100 7.91 2.72 -15.10
C ARG A 100 7.64 3.98 -15.89
N ARG A 101 8.02 5.12 -15.32
CA ARG A 101 7.93 6.41 -16.00
C ARG A 101 9.10 6.66 -16.92
#